data_28d2221a3657ebf80e3c4359ca376377
#
_entry.id   28d2221a3657ebf80e3c4359ca376377
#
_cell.length_a   1.000
_cell.length_b   1.000
_cell.length_c   1.000
_cell.angle_alpha   90.00
_cell.angle_beta   90.00
_cell.angle_gamma   90.00
#
_symmetry.space_group_name_H-M   'P 1'
#
loop_
_entity.id
_entity.type
_entity.pdbx_description
1 polymer ?
#
loop_
_entity_poly.entity_id
_entity_poly.type
_entity_poly.pdbx_seq_one_letter_code
_entity_poly.pdbx_strand_id
1 'polypeptide(L)'
;MKKSVCLSQDSNLGSQIYLYGLIQPIRGRNRNNIGGEMLSSTYTEKLLGLHINADLKWNSHIDEISSVLRKRIGILKRIKQKVPADKLSIIADAIFNSVIRYGIAVYLLPTYEKEDLKARKLSKETESLQVMQNNMLRTIHGLRITDRVNMLELRKKIKMMSVNQMTIYHTIMEVFKILHNKSSEQINDKYRHLDRHSLRKNTNNFLRVPELHEHRKCTGFTYCGAKIFNSLSIKIRETQDSTIFKELVKNWIWEEIPSY
;
A
#
# COMPACT_ATOMS: atom_id res chain seq x y z
N MET A 1 -18.00 22.17 22.15
CA MET A 1 -16.62 21.72 22.37
C MET A 1 -16.48 20.34 21.73
N LYS A 2 -15.75 20.24 20.62
CA LYS A 2 -15.48 18.95 19.96
C LYS A 2 -14.45 18.20 20.80
N LYS A 3 -14.83 17.15 21.49
CA LYS A 3 -13.88 16.21 22.07
C LYS A 3 -13.33 15.35 20.93
N SER A 4 -12.18 15.76 20.41
CA SER A 4 -11.34 14.89 19.60
C SER A 4 -10.86 13.73 20.49
N VAL A 5 -11.10 12.51 20.07
CA VAL A 5 -10.46 11.33 20.64
C VAL A 5 -8.96 11.51 20.43
N CYS A 6 -8.23 11.88 21.48
CA CYS A 6 -6.78 11.90 21.47
C CYS A 6 -6.27 10.45 21.36
N LEU A 7 -5.92 10.03 20.15
CA LEU A 7 -5.00 8.94 19.97
C LEU A 7 -3.60 9.56 20.03
N SER A 8 -2.76 9.04 20.92
CA SER A 8 -1.38 9.47 21.12
C SER A 8 -0.65 9.57 19.78
N GLN A 9 0.06 10.69 19.61
CA GLN A 9 0.90 10.98 18.46
C GLN A 9 2.14 10.08 18.46
N ASP A 10 1.98 8.82 18.09
CA ASP A 10 3.12 8.02 17.66
C ASP A 10 3.12 7.98 16.12
N SER A 11 4.05 8.71 15.56
CA SER A 11 4.26 8.94 14.13
C SER A 11 4.81 7.72 13.39
N ASN A 12 4.25 6.52 13.64
CA ASN A 12 4.73 5.29 13.02
C ASN A 12 3.66 4.68 12.10
N LEU A 13 4.05 4.34 10.88
CA LEU A 13 3.23 3.62 9.89
C LEU A 13 2.51 2.38 10.47
N GLY A 14 3.02 1.83 11.56
CA GLY A 14 2.41 0.73 12.30
C GLY A 14 0.97 0.99 12.76
N SER A 15 0.63 2.23 13.11
CA SER A 15 -0.74 2.64 13.49
C SER A 15 -1.75 2.53 12.34
N GLN A 16 -1.30 2.58 11.09
CA GLN A 16 -2.18 2.52 9.91
C GLN A 16 -2.71 1.12 9.64
N ILE A 17 -1.94 0.09 9.94
CA ILE A 17 -2.37 -1.32 9.82
C ILE A 17 -3.42 -1.65 10.90
N TYR A 18 -3.34 -0.98 12.03
CA TYR A 18 -4.31 -1.11 13.12
C TYR A 18 -5.73 -0.70 12.70
N LEU A 19 -5.84 0.29 11.82
CA LEU A 19 -7.12 0.75 11.27
C LEU A 19 -7.89 -0.35 10.53
N TYR A 20 -7.20 -1.20 9.76
CA TYR A 20 -7.84 -2.30 9.03
C TYR A 20 -8.48 -3.35 9.94
N GLY A 21 -8.01 -3.46 11.17
CA GLY A 21 -8.56 -4.40 12.14
C GLY A 21 -9.61 -3.81 13.08
N LEU A 22 -9.64 -2.48 13.22
CA LEU A 22 -10.59 -1.78 14.07
C LEU A 22 -11.85 -1.34 13.33
N ILE A 23 -11.76 -1.13 12.01
CA ILE A 23 -12.89 -0.75 11.18
C ILE A 23 -13.63 -2.02 10.75
N GLN A 24 -14.37 -2.62 11.67
CA GLN A 24 -15.43 -3.54 11.29
C GLN A 24 -16.70 -2.73 10.98
N PRO A 25 -17.39 -2.99 9.87
CA PRO A 25 -18.67 -2.35 9.63
C PRO A 25 -19.60 -2.69 10.82
N ILE A 26 -20.03 -1.68 11.54
CA ILE A 26 -21.01 -1.83 12.61
C ILE A 26 -22.32 -2.28 11.94
N ARG A 27 -22.46 -3.59 11.74
CA ARG A 27 -23.74 -4.21 11.37
C ARG A 27 -24.58 -4.31 12.63
N GLY A 28 -25.51 -3.41 12.78
CA GLY A 28 -26.58 -3.60 13.73
C GLY A 28 -26.83 -2.45 14.70
N ARG A 29 -28.03 -1.91 14.59
CA ARG A 29 -28.75 -1.01 15.50
C ARG A 29 -28.03 0.31 15.84
N ASN A 30 -28.59 1.38 15.33
CA ASN A 30 -28.34 2.77 15.72
C ASN A 30 -28.25 2.91 17.26
N ARG A 31 -27.05 2.78 17.79
CA ARG A 31 -26.71 3.29 19.11
C ARG A 31 -25.79 4.49 18.93
N ASN A 32 -26.38 5.54 18.38
CA ASN A 32 -25.68 6.84 18.19
C ASN A 32 -25.61 7.63 19.50
N ASN A 33 -25.57 6.96 20.66
CA ASN A 33 -25.61 7.62 21.95
C ASN A 33 -24.42 7.14 22.80
N ILE A 34 -23.45 8.02 23.01
CA ILE A 34 -22.35 7.80 23.95
C ILE A 34 -22.41 8.92 24.99
N GLY A 35 -22.68 8.56 26.25
CA GLY A 35 -22.74 9.54 27.37
C GLY A 35 -23.88 10.54 27.27
N GLY A 36 -25.00 10.20 26.59
CA GLY A 36 -26.16 11.07 26.46
C GLY A 36 -26.13 12.03 25.27
N GLU A 37 -25.04 12.07 24.47
CA GLU A 37 -24.95 12.89 23.27
C GLU A 37 -25.28 12.07 22.01
N MET A 38 -26.15 12.61 21.15
CA MET A 38 -26.44 12.04 19.84
C MET A 38 -25.23 12.27 18.91
N LEU A 39 -24.64 11.17 18.44
CA LEU A 39 -23.57 11.22 17.45
C LEU A 39 -24.17 11.31 16.04
N SER A 40 -23.74 12.31 15.27
CA SER A 40 -24.04 12.35 13.84
C SER A 40 -23.14 11.37 13.08
N SER A 41 -23.73 10.50 12.26
CA SER A 41 -22.96 9.67 11.35
C SER A 41 -22.44 10.52 10.19
N THR A 42 -21.15 10.48 9.94
CA THR A 42 -20.53 11.11 8.77
C THR A 42 -20.21 10.04 7.73
N TYR A 43 -20.35 10.38 6.44
CA TYR A 43 -20.04 9.43 5.36
C TYR A 43 -18.55 9.24 5.16
N THR A 44 -17.75 10.26 5.45
CA THR A 44 -16.29 10.23 5.27
C THR A 44 -15.61 10.92 6.46
N GLU A 45 -14.64 10.24 7.05
CA GLU A 45 -13.80 10.78 8.12
C GLU A 45 -12.33 10.77 7.71
N LYS A 46 -11.58 11.76 8.21
CA LYS A 46 -10.13 11.85 8.00
C LYS A 46 -9.39 11.37 9.25
N LEU A 47 -8.66 10.28 9.13
CA LEU A 47 -7.87 9.73 10.22
C LEU A 47 -6.41 9.58 9.77
N LEU A 48 -5.48 10.19 10.49
CA LEU A 48 -4.05 10.17 10.19
C LEU A 48 -3.74 10.52 8.70
N GLY A 49 -4.49 11.46 8.12
CA GLY A 49 -4.30 11.86 6.73
C GLY A 49 -4.98 10.97 5.70
N LEU A 50 -5.60 9.85 6.09
CA LEU A 50 -6.36 8.97 5.21
C LEU A 50 -7.85 9.31 5.32
N HIS A 51 -8.54 9.41 4.18
CA HIS A 51 -9.99 9.56 4.13
C HIS A 51 -10.64 8.19 4.10
N ILE A 52 -11.43 7.89 5.12
CA ILE A 52 -12.11 6.60 5.29
C ILE A 52 -13.60 6.82 5.07
N ASN A 53 -14.18 6.11 4.10
CA ASN A 53 -15.61 6.17 3.83
C ASN A 53 -16.36 5.16 4.71
N ALA A 54 -17.62 5.43 5.01
CA ALA A 54 -18.48 4.55 5.80
C ALA A 54 -18.67 3.15 5.16
N ASP A 55 -18.55 3.05 3.82
CA ASP A 55 -18.58 1.80 3.07
C ASP A 55 -17.22 1.09 2.97
N LEU A 56 -16.21 1.62 3.65
CA LEU A 56 -14.82 1.14 3.65
C LEU A 56 -14.18 1.10 2.26
N LYS A 57 -14.70 1.86 1.31
CA LYS A 57 -14.04 2.12 0.03
C LYS A 57 -13.14 3.33 0.14
N TRP A 58 -12.12 3.38 -0.69
CA TRP A 58 -11.09 4.40 -0.64
C TRP A 58 -11.27 5.52 -1.67
N ASN A 59 -12.47 5.63 -2.28
CA ASN A 59 -12.72 6.57 -3.38
C ASN A 59 -12.38 8.00 -2.99
N SER A 60 -12.88 8.49 -1.84
CA SER A 60 -12.61 9.86 -1.38
C SER A 60 -11.12 10.09 -1.11
N HIS A 61 -10.39 9.07 -0.64
CA HIS A 61 -8.95 9.17 -0.45
C HIS A 61 -8.20 9.21 -1.77
N ILE A 62 -8.58 8.39 -2.74
CA ILE A 62 -8.00 8.39 -4.09
C ILE A 62 -8.23 9.71 -4.81
N ASP A 63 -9.41 10.31 -4.65
CA ASP A 63 -9.74 11.62 -5.22
C ASP A 63 -8.86 12.73 -4.63
N GLU A 64 -8.67 12.72 -3.31
CA GLU A 64 -7.77 13.66 -2.62
C GLU A 64 -6.31 13.50 -3.09
N ILE A 65 -5.79 12.26 -3.08
CA ILE A 65 -4.44 11.96 -3.61
C ILE A 65 -4.32 12.44 -5.04
N SER A 66 -5.29 12.14 -5.90
CA SER A 66 -5.30 12.52 -7.31
C SER A 66 -5.24 14.04 -7.49
N SER A 67 -5.93 14.79 -6.65
CA SER A 67 -5.87 16.26 -6.64
C SER A 67 -4.46 16.75 -6.29
N VAL A 68 -3.86 16.20 -5.25
CA VAL A 68 -2.49 16.53 -4.83
C VAL A 68 -1.49 16.18 -5.94
N LEU A 69 -1.60 14.99 -6.54
CA LEU A 69 -0.69 14.53 -7.58
C LEU A 69 -0.75 15.40 -8.85
N ARG A 70 -1.93 15.88 -9.26
CA ARG A 70 -2.06 16.84 -10.39
C ARG A 70 -1.28 18.12 -10.11
N LYS A 71 -1.36 18.67 -8.90
CA LYS A 71 -0.58 19.85 -8.48
C LYS A 71 0.93 19.57 -8.54
N ARG A 72 1.37 18.38 -8.11
CA ARG A 72 2.77 17.96 -8.15
C ARG A 72 3.29 17.81 -9.59
N ILE A 73 2.49 17.27 -10.51
CA ILE A 73 2.83 17.24 -11.94
C ILE A 73 3.02 18.67 -12.48
N GLY A 74 2.15 19.62 -12.09
CA GLY A 74 2.29 21.02 -12.45
C GLY A 74 3.60 21.65 -11.95
N ILE A 75 4.05 21.31 -10.75
CA ILE A 75 5.34 21.74 -10.21
C ILE A 75 6.50 21.14 -11.05
N LEU A 76 6.47 19.83 -11.29
CA LEU A 76 7.49 19.12 -12.08
C LEU A 76 7.59 19.70 -13.50
N LYS A 77 6.46 20.05 -14.12
CA LYS A 77 6.45 20.70 -15.45
C LYS A 77 7.18 22.05 -15.45
N ARG A 78 7.06 22.82 -14.38
CA ARG A 78 7.74 24.13 -14.26
C ARG A 78 9.23 24.01 -14.02
N ILE A 79 9.67 23.09 -13.18
CA ILE A 79 11.09 22.94 -12.85
C ILE A 79 11.88 22.14 -13.90
N LYS A 80 11.21 21.38 -14.76
CA LYS A 80 11.84 20.56 -15.80
C LYS A 80 12.83 21.32 -16.69
N GLN A 81 12.55 22.57 -17.01
CA GLN A 81 13.41 23.39 -17.88
C GLN A 81 14.72 23.79 -17.18
N LYS A 82 14.79 23.71 -15.85
CA LYS A 82 15.90 24.18 -15.03
C LYS A 82 16.72 23.04 -14.39
N VAL A 83 16.23 21.81 -14.48
CA VAL A 83 16.81 20.65 -13.78
C VAL A 83 17.10 19.53 -14.78
N PRO A 84 18.31 18.95 -14.77
CA PRO A 84 18.66 17.78 -15.59
C PRO A 84 17.71 16.60 -15.34
N ALA A 85 17.47 15.78 -16.39
CA ALA A 85 16.46 14.73 -16.35
C ALA A 85 16.71 13.63 -15.29
N ASP A 86 17.98 13.31 -15.01
CA ASP A 86 18.38 12.38 -13.96
C ASP A 86 17.99 12.88 -12.57
N LYS A 87 18.31 14.14 -12.26
CA LYS A 87 17.95 14.80 -11.00
C LYS A 87 16.43 15.01 -10.89
N LEU A 88 15.78 15.34 -12.01
CA LEU A 88 14.34 15.52 -12.06
C LEU A 88 13.60 14.23 -11.73
N SER A 89 14.11 13.07 -12.13
CA SER A 89 13.53 11.76 -11.79
C SER A 89 13.59 11.49 -10.28
N ILE A 90 14.68 11.86 -9.61
CA ILE A 90 14.81 11.75 -8.14
C ILE A 90 13.82 12.68 -7.43
N ILE A 91 13.72 13.92 -7.88
CA ILE A 91 12.76 14.89 -7.33
C ILE A 91 11.33 14.39 -7.53
N ALA A 92 11.01 13.87 -8.73
CA ALA A 92 9.71 13.31 -9.03
C ALA A 92 9.36 12.13 -8.12
N ASP A 93 10.30 11.22 -7.87
CA ASP A 93 10.08 10.12 -6.92
C ASP A 93 9.80 10.66 -5.50
N ALA A 94 10.58 11.65 -5.06
CA ALA A 94 10.44 12.22 -3.72
C ALA A 94 9.12 12.98 -3.51
N ILE A 95 8.68 13.81 -4.48
CA ILE A 95 7.49 14.65 -4.27
C ILE A 95 6.20 14.00 -4.78
N PHE A 96 6.25 13.13 -5.79
CA PHE A 96 5.08 12.49 -6.37
C PHE A 96 4.80 11.13 -5.74
N ASN A 97 5.76 10.20 -5.81
CA ASN A 97 5.55 8.85 -5.30
C ASN A 97 5.48 8.79 -3.77
N SER A 98 6.03 9.74 -3.03
CA SER A 98 5.86 9.82 -1.57
C SER A 98 4.41 9.96 -1.15
N VAL A 99 3.61 10.71 -1.93
CA VAL A 99 2.16 10.85 -1.65
C VAL A 99 1.44 9.51 -1.82
N ILE A 100 1.78 8.75 -2.87
CA ILE A 100 1.21 7.42 -3.11
C ILE A 100 1.67 6.42 -2.04
N ARG A 101 2.95 6.47 -1.65
CA ARG A 101 3.51 5.53 -0.64
C ARG A 101 2.92 5.72 0.74
N TYR A 102 2.44 6.92 1.06
CA TYR A 102 1.87 7.18 2.37
C TYR A 102 0.60 6.35 2.58
N GLY A 103 0.67 5.37 3.48
CA GLY A 103 -0.44 4.46 3.78
C GLY A 103 -0.81 3.47 2.67
N ILE A 104 0.02 3.29 1.65
CA ILE A 104 -0.27 2.45 0.47
C ILE A 104 -0.68 1.02 0.84
N ALA A 105 -0.09 0.42 1.86
CA ALA A 105 -0.43 -0.91 2.35
C ALA A 105 -1.79 -0.97 3.06
N VAL A 106 -2.44 0.17 3.27
CA VAL A 106 -3.79 0.27 3.85
C VAL A 106 -4.84 0.40 2.78
N TYR A 107 -4.67 1.31 1.82
CA TYR A 107 -5.71 1.66 0.85
C TYR A 107 -5.57 1.01 -0.53
N LEU A 108 -4.40 0.45 -0.86
CA LEU A 108 -4.15 -0.25 -2.13
C LEU A 108 -3.80 -1.73 -1.95
N LEU A 109 -4.40 -2.40 -0.96
CA LEU A 109 -4.15 -3.84 -0.80
C LEU A 109 -4.48 -4.60 -2.08
N PRO A 110 -3.60 -5.52 -2.48
CA PRO A 110 -3.84 -6.36 -3.64
C PRO A 110 -5.09 -7.23 -3.45
N THR A 111 -5.97 -7.25 -4.43
CA THR A 111 -7.08 -8.21 -4.50
C THR A 111 -6.63 -9.45 -5.24
N TYR A 112 -6.75 -10.62 -4.61
CA TYR A 112 -6.45 -11.90 -5.25
C TYR A 112 -7.77 -12.55 -5.67
N GLU A 113 -8.04 -12.54 -6.97
CA GLU A 113 -9.13 -13.34 -7.56
C GLU A 113 -8.63 -14.71 -8.04
N LYS A 114 -7.32 -14.86 -8.26
CA LYS A 114 -6.64 -16.08 -8.72
C LYS A 114 -5.30 -16.28 -8.02
N GLU A 115 -4.80 -17.50 -8.03
CA GLU A 115 -3.57 -17.88 -7.36
C GLU A 115 -2.29 -17.27 -7.95
N ASP A 116 -2.35 -16.73 -9.18
CA ASP A 116 -1.20 -16.18 -9.87
C ASP A 116 -1.03 -14.68 -9.64
N LEU A 117 0.09 -14.29 -9.03
CA LEU A 117 0.50 -12.90 -8.86
C LEU A 117 0.69 -12.15 -10.19
N LYS A 118 1.03 -12.88 -11.27
CA LYS A 118 1.30 -12.31 -12.60
C LYS A 118 0.02 -12.04 -13.39
N ALA A 119 -1.03 -12.85 -13.15
CA ALA A 119 -2.33 -12.75 -13.85
C ALA A 119 -3.31 -11.78 -13.16
N ARG A 120 -2.83 -10.94 -12.26
CA ARG A 120 -3.63 -10.09 -11.41
C ARG A 120 -4.27 -8.93 -12.18
N LYS A 121 -5.59 -8.79 -12.08
CA LYS A 121 -6.29 -7.58 -12.48
C LYS A 121 -6.07 -6.49 -11.42
N LEU A 122 -5.57 -5.33 -11.86
CA LEU A 122 -5.42 -4.18 -10.98
C LEU A 122 -6.79 -3.67 -10.54
N SER A 123 -6.88 -3.15 -9.33
CA SER A 123 -8.06 -2.40 -8.92
C SER A 123 -8.16 -1.09 -9.71
N LYS A 124 -9.37 -0.56 -9.88
CA LYS A 124 -9.59 0.73 -10.56
C LYS A 124 -8.79 1.87 -9.93
N GLU A 125 -8.63 1.83 -8.61
CA GLU A 125 -7.85 2.79 -7.84
C GLU A 125 -6.36 2.70 -8.21
N THR A 126 -5.82 1.48 -8.27
CA THR A 126 -4.43 1.26 -8.69
C THR A 126 -4.19 1.69 -10.13
N GLU A 127 -5.12 1.37 -11.04
CA GLU A 127 -5.05 1.80 -12.45
C GLU A 127 -5.07 3.32 -12.58
N SER A 128 -5.96 4.01 -11.86
CA SER A 128 -6.05 5.47 -11.85
C SER A 128 -4.73 6.12 -11.42
N LEU A 129 -4.16 5.68 -10.31
CA LEU A 129 -2.88 6.20 -9.82
C LEU A 129 -1.72 5.83 -10.76
N GLN A 130 -1.78 4.66 -11.41
CA GLN A 130 -0.78 4.25 -12.41
C GLN A 130 -0.79 5.15 -13.65
N VAL A 131 -1.98 5.51 -14.14
CA VAL A 131 -2.13 6.48 -15.23
C VAL A 131 -1.52 7.83 -14.85
N MET A 132 -1.74 8.29 -13.63
CA MET A 132 -1.15 9.54 -13.15
C MET A 132 0.37 9.46 -13.03
N GLN A 133 0.92 8.34 -12.58
CA GLN A 133 2.36 8.11 -12.56
C GLN A 133 2.95 8.09 -13.97
N ASN A 134 2.26 7.48 -14.94
CA ASN A 134 2.67 7.50 -16.33
C ASN A 134 2.69 8.92 -16.90
N ASN A 135 1.68 9.75 -16.58
CA ASN A 135 1.62 11.14 -16.99
C ASN A 135 2.75 11.97 -16.36
N MET A 136 3.09 11.71 -15.11
CA MET A 136 4.24 12.32 -14.46
C MET A 136 5.54 11.96 -15.20
N LEU A 137 5.76 10.67 -15.51
CA LEU A 137 6.94 10.20 -16.24
C LEU A 137 7.03 10.83 -17.63
N ARG A 138 5.93 10.89 -18.38
CA ARG A 138 5.88 11.58 -19.67
C ARG A 138 6.25 13.07 -19.53
N THR A 139 5.75 13.72 -18.49
CA THR A 139 6.03 15.13 -18.21
C THR A 139 7.53 15.37 -18.00
N ILE A 140 8.18 14.60 -17.14
CA ILE A 140 9.60 14.80 -16.83
C ILE A 140 10.51 14.47 -18.01
N HIS A 141 10.16 13.48 -18.83
CA HIS A 141 10.94 13.11 -20.02
C HIS A 141 10.55 13.86 -21.30
N GLY A 142 9.57 14.77 -21.25
CA GLY A 142 9.15 15.55 -22.41
C GLY A 142 8.39 14.79 -23.48
N LEU A 143 7.80 13.67 -23.10
CA LEU A 143 7.05 12.81 -24.01
C LEU A 143 5.61 13.32 -24.15
N ARG A 144 5.08 13.24 -25.37
CA ARG A 144 3.65 13.52 -25.63
C ARG A 144 2.80 12.31 -25.27
N ILE A 145 1.51 12.52 -25.06
CA ILE A 145 0.55 11.43 -24.81
C ILE A 145 0.50 10.46 -26.00
N THR A 146 0.67 10.98 -27.21
CA THR A 146 0.67 10.22 -28.47
C THR A 146 1.94 9.40 -28.70
N ASP A 147 3.03 9.69 -27.98
CA ASP A 147 4.28 8.98 -28.19
C ASP A 147 4.17 7.53 -27.71
N ARG A 148 4.46 6.59 -28.62
CA ARG A 148 4.50 5.15 -28.30
C ARG A 148 5.79 4.82 -27.58
N VAL A 149 5.79 4.96 -26.24
CA VAL A 149 6.95 4.70 -25.39
C VAL A 149 6.67 3.48 -24.52
N ASN A 150 7.64 2.58 -24.45
CA ASN A 150 7.59 1.47 -23.51
C ASN A 150 7.84 2.00 -22.08
N MET A 151 6.76 2.16 -21.32
CA MET A 151 6.82 2.68 -19.95
C MET A 151 7.58 1.74 -18.99
N LEU A 152 7.61 0.45 -19.29
CA LEU A 152 8.37 -0.52 -18.51
C LEU A 152 9.89 -0.27 -18.63
N GLU A 153 10.38 -0.11 -19.84
CA GLU A 153 11.80 0.19 -20.09
C GLU A 153 12.20 1.53 -19.46
N LEU A 154 11.34 2.54 -19.61
CA LEU A 154 11.59 3.84 -19.00
C LEU A 154 11.72 3.74 -17.49
N ARG A 155 10.82 3.00 -16.82
CA ARG A 155 10.89 2.78 -15.37
C ARG A 155 12.13 1.99 -14.96
N LYS A 156 12.48 0.95 -15.70
CA LYS A 156 13.71 0.17 -15.44
C LYS A 156 14.96 1.08 -15.50
N LYS A 157 15.04 1.94 -16.51
CA LYS A 157 16.16 2.88 -16.69
C LYS A 157 16.33 3.82 -15.50
N ILE A 158 15.24 4.35 -14.96
CA ILE A 158 15.27 5.30 -13.82
C ILE A 158 15.08 4.61 -12.46
N LYS A 159 14.98 3.28 -12.44
CA LYS A 159 14.73 2.44 -11.23
C LYS A 159 13.50 2.87 -10.43
N MET A 160 12.43 3.29 -11.09
CA MET A 160 11.18 3.75 -10.48
C MET A 160 10.11 2.65 -10.54
N MET A 161 9.70 2.14 -9.39
CA MET A 161 8.63 1.13 -9.28
C MET A 161 7.29 1.67 -9.77
N SER A 162 6.49 0.81 -10.41
CA SER A 162 5.07 1.08 -10.69
C SER A 162 4.26 1.15 -9.40
N VAL A 163 3.03 1.68 -9.45
CA VAL A 163 2.13 1.73 -8.30
C VAL A 163 1.86 0.33 -7.75
N ASN A 164 1.65 -0.66 -8.64
CA ASN A 164 1.48 -2.06 -8.23
C ASN A 164 2.72 -2.62 -7.53
N GLN A 165 3.91 -2.39 -8.10
CA GLN A 165 5.18 -2.82 -7.49
C GLN A 165 5.41 -2.16 -6.13
N MET A 166 5.09 -0.86 -5.99
CA MET A 166 5.16 -0.17 -4.70
C MET A 166 4.20 -0.77 -3.67
N THR A 167 2.96 -1.08 -4.08
CA THR A 167 1.97 -1.71 -3.19
C THR A 167 2.48 -3.04 -2.64
N ILE A 168 2.99 -3.91 -3.53
CA ILE A 168 3.55 -5.22 -3.15
C ILE A 168 4.76 -5.04 -2.24
N TYR A 169 5.69 -4.16 -2.61
CA TYR A 169 6.88 -3.87 -1.82
C TYR A 169 6.54 -3.45 -0.38
N HIS A 170 5.66 -2.47 -0.24
CA HIS A 170 5.29 -1.98 1.08
C HIS A 170 4.51 -3.02 1.90
N THR A 171 3.65 -3.81 1.26
CA THR A 171 2.97 -4.92 1.94
C THR A 171 3.96 -5.95 2.48
N ILE A 172 4.96 -6.36 1.69
CA ILE A 172 6.01 -7.28 2.13
C ILE A 172 6.81 -6.67 3.30
N MET A 173 7.17 -5.40 3.19
CA MET A 173 7.93 -4.72 4.24
C MET A 173 7.17 -4.63 5.57
N GLU A 174 5.85 -4.43 5.53
CA GLU A 174 5.05 -4.43 6.76
C GLU A 174 4.93 -5.83 7.36
N VAL A 175 4.75 -6.87 6.55
CA VAL A 175 4.79 -8.27 7.02
C VAL A 175 6.14 -8.57 7.67
N PHE A 176 7.25 -8.19 7.03
CA PHE A 176 8.58 -8.38 7.59
C PHE A 176 8.76 -7.69 8.96
N LYS A 177 8.28 -6.46 9.11
CA LYS A 177 8.33 -5.73 10.40
C LYS A 177 7.55 -6.46 11.49
N ILE A 178 6.37 -6.98 11.17
CA ILE A 178 5.53 -7.74 12.10
C ILE A 178 6.25 -9.01 12.54
N LEU A 179 6.77 -9.79 11.61
CA LEU A 179 7.47 -11.05 11.91
C LEU A 179 8.71 -10.87 12.78
N HIS A 180 9.41 -9.75 12.65
CA HIS A 180 10.62 -9.44 13.41
C HIS A 180 10.35 -8.53 14.63
N ASN A 181 9.11 -8.42 15.08
CA ASN A 181 8.70 -7.56 16.21
C ASN A 181 9.18 -6.10 16.09
N LYS A 182 9.29 -5.60 14.85
CA LYS A 182 9.70 -4.21 14.54
C LYS A 182 8.50 -3.26 14.36
N SER A 183 7.28 -3.76 14.57
CA SER A 183 6.03 -3.00 14.63
C SER A 183 5.65 -2.68 16.07
N SER A 184 4.56 -1.92 16.29
CA SER A 184 4.06 -1.70 17.66
C SER A 184 3.63 -3.03 18.30
N GLU A 185 3.73 -3.13 19.62
CA GLU A 185 3.39 -4.33 20.38
C GLU A 185 1.96 -4.81 20.08
N GLN A 186 1.02 -3.89 20.02
CA GLN A 186 -0.38 -4.19 19.71
C GLN A 186 -0.56 -4.83 18.32
N ILE A 187 0.22 -4.38 17.32
CA ILE A 187 0.21 -4.97 15.98
C ILE A 187 0.87 -6.34 16.00
N ASN A 188 2.02 -6.46 16.64
CA ASN A 188 2.72 -7.73 16.75
C ASN A 188 1.84 -8.78 17.43
N ASP A 189 1.15 -8.42 18.50
CA ASP A 189 0.23 -9.32 19.20
C ASP A 189 -0.95 -9.74 18.34
N LYS A 190 -1.56 -8.78 17.63
CA LYS A 190 -2.67 -9.07 16.74
C LYS A 190 -2.31 -10.02 15.60
N TYR A 191 -1.10 -9.89 15.05
CA TYR A 191 -0.64 -10.71 13.93
C TYR A 191 0.30 -11.85 14.33
N ARG A 192 0.53 -12.09 15.63
CA ARG A 192 1.35 -13.19 16.16
C ARG A 192 0.90 -14.56 15.65
N HIS A 193 -0.36 -14.72 15.29
CA HIS A 193 -0.89 -15.96 14.71
C HIS A 193 -0.37 -16.24 13.28
N LEU A 194 0.16 -15.26 12.58
CA LEU A 194 0.80 -15.48 11.27
C LEU A 194 2.04 -16.37 11.38
N ASP A 195 2.75 -16.28 12.51
CA ASP A 195 3.98 -17.02 12.77
C ASP A 195 3.72 -18.39 13.44
N ARG A 196 2.60 -18.57 14.15
CA ARG A 196 2.39 -19.66 15.10
C ARG A 196 1.93 -21.01 14.55
N HIS A 197 1.77 -21.20 13.27
CA HIS A 197 1.48 -22.53 12.74
C HIS A 197 2.70 -23.21 12.13
N SER A 198 3.62 -23.56 12.99
CA SER A 198 4.46 -24.73 12.84
C SER A 198 3.57 -25.99 12.84
N LEU A 199 2.91 -26.24 11.73
CA LEU A 199 2.54 -27.63 11.43
C LEU A 199 3.85 -28.40 11.38
N ARG A 200 3.86 -29.65 11.92
CA ARG A 200 5.03 -30.53 12.16
C ARG A 200 6.09 -30.65 11.03
N LYS A 201 6.01 -29.86 9.96
CA LYS A 201 6.91 -29.80 8.79
C LYS A 201 6.99 -28.41 8.14
N ASN A 202 6.95 -27.32 8.91
CA ASN A 202 7.15 -26.01 8.26
C ASN A 202 8.65 -25.74 8.07
N THR A 203 9.28 -26.50 7.18
CA THR A 203 10.69 -26.39 6.82
C THR A 203 10.98 -25.13 5.97
N ASN A 204 9.95 -24.37 5.54
CA ASN A 204 10.09 -23.34 4.52
C ASN A 204 9.67 -21.92 4.95
N ASN A 205 9.47 -21.67 6.24
CA ASN A 205 9.04 -20.34 6.77
C ASN A 205 7.81 -19.76 6.04
N PHE A 206 6.81 -20.62 5.74
CA PHE A 206 5.54 -20.17 5.18
C PHE A 206 4.63 -19.61 6.28
N LEU A 207 3.98 -18.48 5.98
CA LEU A 207 2.94 -17.93 6.82
C LEU A 207 1.62 -18.68 6.57
N ARG A 208 0.83 -18.86 7.63
CA ARG A 208 -0.53 -19.37 7.47
C ARG A 208 -1.38 -18.34 6.74
N VAL A 209 -1.92 -18.73 5.59
CA VAL A 209 -2.95 -17.94 4.91
C VAL A 209 -4.28 -18.23 5.60
N PRO A 210 -5.02 -17.22 6.11
CA PRO A 210 -6.33 -17.42 6.70
C PRO A 210 -7.30 -18.08 5.71
N GLU A 211 -8.05 -19.08 6.18
CA GLU A 211 -9.12 -19.68 5.39
C GLU A 211 -10.26 -18.68 5.19
N LEU A 212 -10.80 -18.66 3.98
CA LEU A 212 -11.90 -17.76 3.61
C LEU A 212 -13.21 -18.52 3.67
N HIS A 213 -14.14 -18.00 4.42
CA HIS A 213 -15.53 -18.44 4.28
C HIS A 213 -16.05 -18.05 2.89
N GLU A 214 -16.76 -18.95 2.22
CA GLU A 214 -17.08 -19.04 0.78
C GLU A 214 -17.57 -17.78 0.05
N HIS A 215 -17.85 -16.67 0.71
CA HIS A 215 -18.40 -15.45 0.07
C HIS A 215 -17.65 -14.15 0.40
N ARG A 216 -16.48 -14.19 1.04
CA ARG A 216 -15.73 -12.98 1.36
C ARG A 216 -14.57 -12.78 0.39
N LYS A 217 -14.57 -11.65 -0.32
CA LYS A 217 -13.40 -11.22 -1.12
C LYS A 217 -12.17 -11.10 -0.22
N CYS A 218 -11.08 -11.68 -0.68
CA CYS A 218 -9.81 -11.79 0.02
C CYS A 218 -9.05 -10.46 0.01
N THR A 219 -9.56 -9.44 0.69
CA THR A 219 -9.01 -8.07 0.64
C THR A 219 -8.28 -7.65 1.91
N GLY A 220 -8.26 -8.48 2.94
CA GLY A 220 -7.61 -8.13 4.21
C GLY A 220 -6.08 -8.21 4.14
N PHE A 221 -5.40 -7.32 4.86
CA PHE A 221 -3.92 -7.30 4.95
C PHE A 221 -3.34 -8.66 5.36
N THR A 222 -3.94 -9.34 6.34
CA THR A 222 -3.49 -10.66 6.83
C THR A 222 -3.44 -11.69 5.72
N TYR A 223 -4.48 -11.74 4.88
CA TYR A 223 -4.55 -12.68 3.76
C TYR A 223 -3.58 -12.29 2.64
N CYS A 224 -3.66 -11.05 2.18
CA CYS A 224 -2.83 -10.56 1.08
C CYS A 224 -1.35 -10.57 1.45
N GLY A 225 -1.01 -10.13 2.65
CA GLY A 225 0.36 -10.09 3.15
C GLY A 225 0.97 -11.49 3.25
N ALA A 226 0.24 -12.44 3.85
CA ALA A 226 0.71 -13.83 3.95
C ALA A 226 0.91 -14.45 2.55
N LYS A 227 -0.03 -14.26 1.63
CA LYS A 227 0.08 -14.79 0.25
C LYS A 227 1.28 -14.22 -0.50
N ILE A 228 1.47 -12.90 -0.45
CA ILE A 228 2.61 -12.24 -1.11
C ILE A 228 3.92 -12.67 -0.47
N PHE A 229 3.99 -12.71 0.86
CA PHE A 229 5.20 -13.13 1.55
C PHE A 229 5.58 -14.56 1.22
N ASN A 230 4.61 -15.46 1.13
CA ASN A 230 4.82 -16.86 0.77
C ASN A 230 5.29 -17.07 -0.67
N SER A 231 5.06 -16.11 -1.58
CA SER A 231 5.57 -16.17 -2.97
C SER A 231 7.05 -15.81 -3.08
N LEU A 232 7.65 -15.24 -2.03
CA LEU A 232 9.10 -14.99 -1.99
C LEU A 232 9.88 -16.32 -1.94
N SER A 233 11.08 -16.31 -2.52
CA SER A 233 11.98 -17.46 -2.39
C SER A 233 12.39 -17.69 -0.92
N ILE A 234 12.72 -18.93 -0.57
CA ILE A 234 13.13 -19.30 0.79
C ILE A 234 14.30 -18.43 1.28
N LYS A 235 15.28 -18.15 0.42
CA LYS A 235 16.44 -17.30 0.74
C LYS A 235 16.02 -15.90 1.19
N ILE A 236 14.99 -15.32 0.57
CA ILE A 236 14.49 -13.99 0.93
C ILE A 236 13.75 -14.07 2.27
N ARG A 237 12.89 -15.09 2.45
CA ARG A 237 12.07 -15.24 3.67
C ARG A 237 12.89 -15.48 4.94
N GLU A 238 14.05 -16.15 4.82
CA GLU A 238 14.95 -16.44 5.94
C GLU A 238 15.88 -15.28 6.30
N THR A 239 15.94 -14.25 5.45
CA THR A 239 16.79 -13.08 5.69
C THR A 239 16.27 -12.27 6.88
N GLN A 240 17.09 -12.09 7.90
CA GLN A 240 16.75 -11.33 9.11
C GLN A 240 17.23 -9.87 9.05
N ASP A 241 18.28 -9.61 8.30
CA ASP A 241 18.79 -8.25 8.12
C ASP A 241 17.85 -7.43 7.25
N SER A 242 17.39 -6.30 7.80
CA SER A 242 16.42 -5.42 7.14
C SER A 242 16.96 -4.78 5.86
N THR A 243 18.26 -4.50 5.79
CA THR A 243 18.88 -3.84 4.63
C THR A 243 19.00 -4.83 3.48
N ILE A 244 19.52 -6.01 3.77
CA ILE A 244 19.65 -7.11 2.81
C ILE A 244 18.27 -7.54 2.32
N PHE A 245 17.31 -7.70 3.22
CA PHE A 245 15.92 -8.05 2.87
C PHE A 245 15.30 -7.03 1.89
N LYS A 246 15.46 -5.73 2.15
CA LYS A 246 14.96 -4.67 1.25
C LYS A 246 15.51 -4.77 -0.16
N GLU A 247 16.80 -5.05 -0.30
CA GLU A 247 17.44 -5.20 -1.62
C GLU A 247 16.97 -6.45 -2.35
N LEU A 248 16.91 -7.58 -1.65
CA LEU A 248 16.44 -8.84 -2.24
C LEU A 248 14.99 -8.74 -2.70
N VAL A 249 14.11 -8.13 -1.89
CA VAL A 249 12.71 -7.90 -2.27
C VAL A 249 12.60 -6.96 -3.47
N LYS A 250 13.41 -5.89 -3.55
CA LYS A 250 13.43 -5.00 -4.72
C LYS A 250 13.80 -5.76 -5.99
N ASN A 251 14.87 -6.57 -5.94
CA ASN A 251 15.31 -7.35 -7.09
C ASN A 251 14.22 -8.34 -7.52
N TRP A 252 13.67 -9.09 -6.58
CA TRP A 252 12.56 -10.00 -6.83
C TRP A 252 11.34 -9.31 -7.49
N ILE A 253 10.99 -8.10 -7.04
CA ILE A 253 9.88 -7.32 -7.63
C ILE A 253 10.17 -6.95 -9.09
N TRP A 254 11.40 -6.57 -9.42
CA TRP A 254 11.76 -6.24 -10.79
C TRP A 254 11.76 -7.44 -11.73
N GLU A 255 12.03 -8.63 -11.21
CA GLU A 255 12.07 -9.89 -11.97
C GLU A 255 10.66 -10.50 -12.13
N GLU A 256 9.88 -10.55 -11.04
CA GLU A 256 8.66 -11.34 -10.98
C GLU A 256 7.37 -10.53 -11.15
N ILE A 257 7.37 -9.24 -10.80
CA ILE A 257 6.14 -8.44 -10.81
C ILE A 257 6.10 -7.55 -12.05
N PRO A 258 5.12 -7.76 -12.96
CA PRO A 258 4.99 -6.93 -14.14
C PRO A 258 4.74 -5.47 -13.74
N SER A 259 5.43 -4.57 -14.43
CA SER A 259 5.22 -3.13 -14.31
C SER A 259 4.29 -2.70 -15.46
N TYR A 260 3.02 -2.59 -15.14
CA TYR A 260 1.99 -2.13 -16.10
C TYR A 260 2.16 -0.67 -16.49
#